data_ebfb7bbc9b9980aff12048359458ff4a
#
_entry.id   ebfb7bbc9b9980aff12048359458ff4a
#
_cell.length_a   1.000
_cell.length_b   1.000
_cell.length_c   1.000
_cell.angle_alpha   90.00
_cell.angle_beta   90.00
_cell.angle_gamma   90.00
#
_symmetry.space_group_name_H-M   'P 1'
#
loop_
_entity.id
_entity.type
_entity.pdbx_description
1 polymer ?
#
loop_
_entity_poly.entity_id
_entity_poly.type
_entity_poly.pdbx_seq_one_letter_code
_entity_poly.pdbx_strand_id
1 'polypeptide(L)'
;KGLDLYIRKDGEWVFAGVGRPEMDKGPAYDTHEGTIVKSMAEGRKECLLYLPLYDSLDSLYIGVGEGSYIEPIENPFKYRIVVKGSSVTHGLAASRPGMSYAARFGRDNGFYCFNLGFSGKAKLQEEYARYLADIEDVDAFIFDAFSNPSAEVIHENFDRFVDIIREAHPETPLIFMQTERRESRN
;
A
#
# COMPACT_ATOMS: atom_id res chain seq x y z
N LYS A 1 -8.86 -6.29 -6.31
CA LYS A 1 -7.79 -6.75 -7.25
C LYS A 1 -7.09 -8.04 -6.78
N GLY A 2 -7.59 -8.68 -5.73
CA GLY A 2 -7.10 -9.95 -5.21
C GLY A 2 -5.82 -9.84 -4.38
N LEU A 3 -5.16 -10.99 -4.22
CA LEU A 3 -3.91 -11.17 -3.50
C LEU A 3 -2.75 -11.29 -4.50
N ASP A 4 -1.58 -10.78 -4.14
CA ASP A 4 -0.42 -10.72 -5.05
C ASP A 4 0.82 -11.25 -4.33
N LEU A 5 1.35 -12.40 -4.77
CA LEU A 5 2.44 -13.10 -4.12
C LEU A 5 3.77 -12.86 -4.83
N TYR A 6 4.77 -12.51 -4.05
CA TYR A 6 6.18 -12.46 -4.44
C TYR A 6 7.00 -13.45 -3.62
N ILE A 7 8.02 -14.01 -4.24
CA ILE A 7 8.99 -14.90 -3.59
C ILE A 7 10.37 -14.28 -3.72
N ARG A 8 11.16 -14.32 -2.66
CA ARG A 8 12.54 -13.85 -2.69
C ARG A 8 13.43 -14.86 -3.41
N LYS A 9 14.12 -14.39 -4.44
CA LYS A 9 15.07 -15.17 -5.22
C LYS A 9 16.31 -14.32 -5.51
N ASP A 10 17.49 -14.85 -5.18
CA ASP A 10 18.77 -14.17 -5.39
C ASP A 10 18.82 -12.73 -4.83
N GLY A 11 18.13 -12.48 -3.70
CA GLY A 11 18.02 -11.19 -3.05
C GLY A 11 16.86 -10.31 -3.53
N GLU A 12 16.23 -10.65 -4.65
CA GLU A 12 15.17 -9.88 -5.30
C GLU A 12 13.77 -10.48 -5.07
N TRP A 13 12.75 -9.62 -4.99
CA TRP A 13 11.36 -10.03 -4.92
C TRP A 13 10.78 -10.30 -6.31
N VAL A 14 10.60 -11.55 -6.65
CA VAL A 14 10.09 -12.01 -7.95
C VAL A 14 8.60 -12.34 -7.84
N PHE A 15 7.81 -11.87 -8.79
CA PHE A 15 6.39 -12.19 -8.87
C PHE A 15 6.18 -13.70 -9.02
N ALA A 16 5.32 -14.27 -8.17
CA ALA A 16 5.05 -15.70 -8.15
C ALA A 16 3.62 -16.06 -8.58
N GLY A 17 2.65 -15.22 -8.26
CA GLY A 17 1.26 -15.51 -8.63
C GLY A 17 0.27 -14.50 -8.06
N VAL A 18 -0.97 -14.61 -8.51
CA VAL A 18 -2.08 -13.75 -8.08
C VAL A 18 -3.31 -14.60 -7.76
N GLY A 19 -3.88 -14.38 -6.57
CA GLY A 19 -5.19 -14.91 -6.20
C GLY A 19 -6.26 -13.88 -6.54
N ARG A 20 -7.12 -14.18 -7.50
CA ARG A 20 -8.23 -13.30 -7.88
C ARG A 20 -9.55 -13.86 -7.34
N PRO A 21 -10.44 -13.00 -6.80
CA PRO A 21 -11.79 -13.42 -6.50
C PRO A 21 -12.52 -13.83 -7.79
N GLU A 22 -13.38 -14.82 -7.70
CA GLU A 22 -14.25 -15.23 -8.80
C GLU A 22 -15.38 -14.21 -8.98
N MET A 23 -15.30 -13.42 -10.05
CA MET A 23 -16.23 -12.31 -10.31
C MET A 23 -17.60 -12.75 -10.80
N ASP A 24 -17.75 -13.96 -11.29
CA ASP A 24 -18.97 -14.55 -11.87
C ASP A 24 -19.98 -14.97 -10.80
N LYS A 25 -19.60 -15.01 -9.54
CA LYS A 25 -20.49 -15.33 -8.40
C LYS A 25 -21.27 -14.14 -7.85
N GLY A 26 -21.25 -13.00 -8.55
CA GLY A 26 -21.92 -11.77 -8.15
C GLY A 26 -21.10 -10.88 -7.22
N PRO A 27 -21.67 -9.75 -6.72
CA PRO A 27 -20.99 -8.90 -5.78
C PRO A 27 -20.68 -9.72 -4.53
N ALA A 28 -19.40 -9.92 -4.34
CA ALA A 28 -18.91 -10.91 -3.41
C ALA A 28 -18.96 -10.38 -1.99
N TYR A 29 -19.80 -10.98 -1.25
CA TYR A 29 -19.80 -10.88 0.21
C TYR A 29 -19.38 -12.18 0.88
N ASP A 30 -18.97 -13.15 0.05
CA ASP A 30 -18.68 -14.49 0.50
C ASP A 30 -17.17 -14.81 0.47
N THR A 31 -16.81 -15.92 1.08
CA THR A 31 -15.45 -16.44 1.06
C THR A 31 -15.03 -16.78 -0.37
N HIS A 32 -13.89 -16.23 -0.79
CA HIS A 32 -13.24 -16.57 -2.04
C HIS A 32 -12.07 -17.49 -1.79
N GLU A 33 -12.06 -18.61 -2.49
CA GLU A 33 -10.94 -19.54 -2.48
C GLU A 33 -10.27 -19.53 -3.86
N GLY A 34 -8.94 -19.56 -3.89
CA GLY A 34 -8.21 -19.60 -5.13
C GLY A 34 -6.76 -20.02 -4.95
N THR A 35 -6.23 -20.69 -5.95
CA THR A 35 -4.83 -21.11 -5.97
C THR A 35 -3.96 -19.99 -6.53
N ILE A 36 -3.01 -19.50 -5.74
CA ILE A 36 -2.04 -18.49 -6.18
C ILE A 36 -0.91 -19.11 -7.00
N VAL A 37 -0.38 -20.25 -6.52
CA VAL A 37 0.70 -21.00 -7.21
C VAL A 37 0.36 -22.48 -7.19
N LYS A 38 0.27 -23.12 -8.37
CA LYS A 38 -0.12 -24.54 -8.50
C LYS A 38 1.02 -25.52 -8.26
N SER A 39 2.26 -25.13 -8.51
CA SER A 39 3.42 -26.03 -8.44
C SER A 39 4.62 -25.25 -7.94
N MET A 40 4.66 -25.05 -6.63
CA MET A 40 5.81 -24.43 -5.99
C MET A 40 6.93 -25.48 -5.83
N ALA A 41 8.13 -25.14 -6.27
CA ALA A 41 9.28 -26.02 -6.07
C ALA A 41 9.52 -26.29 -4.57
N GLU A 42 10.12 -27.41 -4.23
CA GLU A 42 10.46 -27.74 -2.85
C GLU A 42 11.47 -26.77 -2.22
N GLY A 43 11.57 -26.79 -0.90
CA GLY A 43 12.50 -26.00 -0.10
C GLY A 43 11.90 -24.71 0.47
N ARG A 44 12.62 -24.12 1.43
CA ARG A 44 12.22 -22.89 2.13
C ARG A 44 12.23 -21.70 1.19
N LYS A 45 11.21 -20.84 1.32
CA LYS A 45 11.06 -19.61 0.56
C LYS A 45 10.60 -18.48 1.47
N GLU A 46 11.19 -17.31 1.30
CA GLU A 46 10.64 -16.08 1.84
C GLU A 46 9.54 -15.56 0.90
N CYS A 47 8.36 -15.31 1.46
CA CYS A 47 7.19 -14.90 0.72
C CYS A 47 6.70 -13.53 1.18
N LEU A 48 6.28 -12.68 0.24
CA LEU A 48 5.65 -11.40 0.49
C LEU A 48 4.28 -11.39 -0.20
N LEU A 49 3.22 -11.29 0.61
CA LEU A 49 1.84 -11.27 0.13
C LEU A 49 1.25 -9.86 0.27
N TYR A 50 0.92 -9.24 -0.87
CA TYR A 50 0.16 -8.00 -0.88
C TYR A 50 -1.33 -8.27 -0.82
N LEU A 51 -2.01 -7.54 0.06
CA LEU A 51 -3.46 -7.63 0.29
C LEU A 51 -4.24 -6.75 -0.71
N PRO A 52 -5.55 -6.95 -0.86
CA PRO A 52 -6.40 -6.13 -1.73
C PRO A 52 -6.29 -4.64 -1.39
N LEU A 53 -6.33 -3.77 -2.41
CA LEU A 53 -6.19 -2.32 -2.22
C LEU A 53 -7.53 -1.61 -1.98
N TYR A 54 -8.63 -2.12 -2.53
CA TYR A 54 -9.95 -1.46 -2.52
C TYR A 54 -11.01 -2.21 -1.73
N ASP A 55 -10.69 -3.41 -1.27
CA ASP A 55 -11.61 -4.26 -0.54
C ASP A 55 -11.11 -4.46 0.88
N SER A 56 -12.00 -4.47 1.85
CA SER A 56 -11.69 -4.91 3.21
C SER A 56 -11.50 -6.42 3.23
N LEU A 57 -10.66 -6.88 4.13
CA LEU A 57 -10.37 -8.29 4.33
C LEU A 57 -10.67 -8.63 5.80
N ASP A 58 -11.74 -9.35 6.05
CA ASP A 58 -12.15 -9.72 7.41
C ASP A 58 -11.32 -10.89 7.95
N SER A 59 -10.94 -11.82 7.07
CA SER A 59 -10.10 -12.96 7.41
C SER A 59 -9.30 -13.45 6.21
N LEU A 60 -8.14 -14.02 6.45
CA LEU A 60 -7.27 -14.63 5.46
C LEU A 60 -6.79 -15.99 5.95
N TYR A 61 -7.00 -17.01 5.14
CA TYR A 61 -6.47 -18.34 5.36
C TYR A 61 -5.53 -18.71 4.21
N ILE A 62 -4.36 -19.23 4.56
CA ILE A 62 -3.36 -19.62 3.57
C ILE A 62 -3.19 -21.13 3.65
N GLY A 63 -3.59 -21.84 2.58
CA GLY A 63 -3.40 -23.27 2.43
C GLY A 63 -2.06 -23.58 1.77
N VAL A 64 -1.38 -24.62 2.27
CA VAL A 64 -0.16 -25.19 1.68
C VAL A 64 -0.33 -26.69 1.46
N GLY A 65 0.51 -27.27 0.61
CA GLY A 65 0.48 -28.73 0.36
C GLY A 65 0.74 -29.54 1.62
N GLU A 66 0.26 -30.78 1.61
CA GLU A 66 0.47 -31.73 2.70
C GLU A 66 1.98 -31.90 3.01
N GLY A 67 2.32 -31.89 4.30
CA GLY A 67 3.71 -31.95 4.75
C GLY A 67 4.48 -30.63 4.68
N SER A 68 3.86 -29.54 4.19
CA SER A 68 4.42 -28.18 4.18
C SER A 68 3.92 -27.37 5.38
N TYR A 69 4.63 -26.30 5.72
CA TYR A 69 4.22 -25.37 6.78
C TYR A 69 4.53 -23.92 6.40
N ILE A 70 3.89 -22.99 7.11
CA ILE A 70 4.13 -21.55 7.02
C ILE A 70 4.51 -21.05 8.39
N GLU A 71 5.50 -20.19 8.45
CA GLU A 71 5.92 -19.48 9.65
C GLU A 71 6.08 -17.98 9.34
N PRO A 72 5.80 -17.08 10.29
CA PRO A 72 6.12 -15.68 10.13
C PRO A 72 7.63 -15.48 10.09
N ILE A 73 8.08 -14.48 9.35
CA ILE A 73 9.48 -14.02 9.35
C ILE A 73 9.54 -12.58 9.86
N GLU A 74 10.69 -12.15 10.33
CA GLU A 74 10.94 -10.73 10.60
C GLU A 74 10.72 -9.91 9.33
N ASN A 75 10.23 -8.67 9.50
CA ASN A 75 10.04 -7.77 8.38
C ASN A 75 11.39 -7.52 7.67
N PRO A 76 11.55 -7.92 6.40
CA PRO A 76 12.80 -7.78 5.69
C PRO A 76 13.12 -6.34 5.26
N PHE A 77 12.20 -5.42 5.45
CA PHE A 77 12.32 -4.02 5.08
C PHE A 77 12.82 -3.19 6.26
N LYS A 78 13.76 -2.25 5.99
CA LYS A 78 14.47 -1.55 7.04
C LYS A 78 13.77 -0.30 7.55
N TYR A 79 13.12 0.45 6.65
CA TYR A 79 12.55 1.77 6.95
C TYR A 79 11.06 1.74 6.74
N ARG A 80 10.33 2.39 7.65
CA ARG A 80 8.88 2.57 7.56
C ARG A 80 8.56 3.89 6.89
N ILE A 81 8.07 3.82 5.66
CA ILE A 81 7.67 4.99 4.86
C ILE A 81 6.15 5.03 4.77
N VAL A 82 5.56 6.09 5.28
CA VAL A 82 4.11 6.32 5.17
C VAL A 82 3.83 7.09 3.90
N VAL A 83 3.05 6.53 2.99
CA VAL A 83 2.68 7.15 1.72
C VAL A 83 1.19 7.52 1.75
N LYS A 84 0.90 8.81 1.96
CA LYS A 84 -0.46 9.35 1.97
C LYS A 84 -0.78 9.98 0.63
N GLY A 85 -1.93 9.63 0.04
CA GLY A 85 -2.28 10.23 -1.24
C GLY A 85 -3.67 9.90 -1.76
N SER A 86 -3.86 10.15 -3.04
CA SER A 86 -5.13 10.06 -3.75
C SER A 86 -5.44 8.63 -4.24
N SER A 87 -6.32 8.53 -5.24
CA SER A 87 -6.63 7.27 -5.94
C SER A 87 -5.41 6.64 -6.61
N VAL A 88 -4.45 7.44 -7.05
CA VAL A 88 -3.21 6.94 -7.67
C VAL A 88 -2.37 6.22 -6.62
N THR A 89 -2.18 6.83 -5.46
CA THR A 89 -1.52 6.19 -4.31
C THR A 89 -2.25 4.93 -3.87
N HIS A 90 -3.59 4.99 -3.80
CA HIS A 90 -4.44 3.83 -3.49
C HIS A 90 -4.24 2.66 -4.49
N GLY A 91 -3.76 2.95 -5.69
CA GLY A 91 -3.49 1.96 -6.73
C GLY A 91 -4.62 1.76 -7.72
N LEU A 92 -5.39 2.82 -8.07
CA LEU A 92 -6.51 2.77 -9.02
C LEU A 92 -6.13 2.11 -10.35
N ALA A 93 -5.00 2.49 -10.92
CA ALA A 93 -4.52 1.99 -12.21
C ALA A 93 -3.60 0.76 -12.09
N ALA A 94 -3.28 0.31 -10.88
CA ALA A 94 -2.44 -0.86 -10.69
C ALA A 94 -3.16 -2.13 -11.17
N SER A 95 -2.46 -2.99 -11.91
CA SER A 95 -3.00 -4.25 -12.42
C SER A 95 -3.27 -5.26 -11.28
N ARG A 96 -2.52 -5.16 -10.19
CA ARG A 96 -2.61 -5.98 -8.99
C ARG A 96 -2.00 -5.23 -7.78
N PRO A 97 -2.24 -5.65 -6.53
CA PRO A 97 -1.83 -4.90 -5.33
C PRO A 97 -0.34 -4.55 -5.27
N GLY A 98 0.55 -5.51 -5.51
CA GLY A 98 2.00 -5.30 -5.49
C GLY A 98 2.54 -4.43 -6.64
N MET A 99 1.67 -3.95 -7.53
CA MET A 99 2.00 -3.03 -8.63
C MET A 99 1.53 -1.59 -8.38
N SER A 100 0.92 -1.28 -7.23
CA SER A 100 0.79 0.12 -6.82
C SER A 100 2.18 0.75 -6.72
N TYR A 101 2.31 2.06 -7.00
CA TYR A 101 3.64 2.67 -6.99
C TYR A 101 4.28 2.61 -5.61
N ALA A 102 3.50 2.78 -4.53
CA ALA A 102 4.00 2.67 -3.16
C ALA A 102 4.54 1.25 -2.85
N ALA A 103 3.83 0.20 -3.28
CA ALA A 103 4.29 -1.18 -3.12
C ALA A 103 5.57 -1.46 -3.91
N ARG A 104 5.66 -0.97 -5.14
CA ARG A 104 6.87 -1.09 -5.97
C ARG A 104 8.03 -0.34 -5.37
N PHE A 105 7.81 0.94 -5.02
CA PHE A 105 8.85 1.77 -4.43
C PHE A 105 9.43 1.12 -3.18
N GLY A 106 8.57 0.62 -2.29
CA GLY A 106 9.00 -0.09 -1.08
C GLY A 106 9.81 -1.35 -1.40
N ARG A 107 9.25 -2.22 -2.22
CA ARG A 107 9.88 -3.51 -2.57
C ARG A 107 11.21 -3.33 -3.30
N ASP A 108 11.26 -2.41 -4.26
CA ASP A 108 12.43 -2.20 -5.11
C ASP A 108 13.58 -1.49 -4.35
N ASN A 109 13.29 -0.81 -3.22
CA ASN A 109 14.27 -0.08 -2.40
C ASN A 109 14.46 -0.68 -0.99
N GLY A 110 13.79 -1.75 -0.64
CA GLY A 110 13.89 -2.37 0.68
C GLY A 110 13.20 -1.56 1.79
N PHE A 111 12.16 -0.79 1.47
CA PHE A 111 11.37 -0.01 2.41
C PHE A 111 10.02 -0.65 2.72
N TYR A 112 9.60 -0.58 3.98
CA TYR A 112 8.25 -0.93 4.39
C TYR A 112 7.31 0.24 4.10
N CYS A 113 6.73 0.26 2.90
CA CYS A 113 5.80 1.31 2.50
C CYS A 113 4.39 1.04 3.00
N PHE A 114 3.91 1.91 3.89
CA PHE A 114 2.56 1.91 4.43
C PHE A 114 1.67 2.77 3.52
N ASN A 115 0.89 2.12 2.66
CA ASN A 115 0.07 2.80 1.66
C ASN A 115 -1.25 3.30 2.28
N LEU A 116 -1.36 4.61 2.47
CA LEU A 116 -2.55 5.33 2.93
C LEU A 116 -3.15 6.19 1.82
N GLY A 117 -3.26 5.63 0.62
CA GLY A 117 -4.00 6.23 -0.48
C GLY A 117 -5.50 6.09 -0.27
N PHE A 118 -6.25 7.19 -0.41
CA PHE A 118 -7.72 7.21 -0.33
C PHE A 118 -8.30 7.95 -1.52
N SER A 119 -8.99 7.20 -2.38
CA SER A 119 -9.57 7.70 -3.62
C SER A 119 -10.54 8.87 -3.38
N GLY A 120 -10.25 10.03 -3.98
CA GLY A 120 -11.05 11.27 -3.85
C GLY A 120 -10.97 11.97 -2.49
N LYS A 121 -10.16 11.47 -1.54
CA LYS A 121 -10.13 11.95 -0.14
C LYS A 121 -8.80 12.58 0.29
N ALA A 122 -7.85 12.72 -0.59
CA ALA A 122 -6.58 13.38 -0.29
C ALA A 122 -6.72 14.91 -0.37
N LYS A 123 -7.32 15.54 0.64
CA LYS A 123 -7.63 16.98 0.67
C LYS A 123 -7.00 17.73 1.86
N LEU A 124 -5.95 17.18 2.46
CA LEU A 124 -5.25 17.77 3.61
C LEU A 124 -6.18 18.02 4.83
N GLN A 125 -7.13 17.09 5.07
CA GLN A 125 -8.04 17.21 6.20
C GLN A 125 -7.30 16.99 7.53
N GLU A 126 -7.69 17.74 8.55
CA GLU A 126 -7.10 17.70 9.89
C GLU A 126 -7.23 16.30 10.54
N GLU A 127 -8.33 15.59 10.30
CA GLU A 127 -8.55 14.25 10.82
C GLU A 127 -7.49 13.26 10.31
N TYR A 128 -7.08 13.40 9.05
CA TYR A 128 -5.99 12.58 8.51
C TYR A 128 -4.63 12.99 9.08
N ALA A 129 -4.40 14.29 9.32
CA ALA A 129 -3.16 14.74 9.96
C ALA A 129 -3.02 14.15 11.36
N ARG A 130 -4.09 14.14 12.16
CA ARG A 130 -4.11 13.51 13.49
C ARG A 130 -3.85 12.00 13.42
N TYR A 131 -4.51 11.29 12.50
CA TYR A 131 -4.25 9.88 12.28
C TYR A 131 -2.79 9.59 11.90
N LEU A 132 -2.19 10.44 11.05
CA LEU A 132 -0.79 10.29 10.67
C LEU A 132 0.16 10.60 11.84
N ALA A 133 -0.20 11.56 12.69
CA ALA A 133 0.55 11.92 13.90
C ALA A 133 0.62 10.77 14.90
N ASP A 134 -0.40 9.92 14.96
CA ASP A 134 -0.48 8.76 15.87
C ASP A 134 0.31 7.53 15.35
N ILE A 135 0.86 7.55 14.15
CA ILE A 135 1.65 6.43 13.61
C ILE A 135 3.06 6.49 14.17
N GLU A 136 3.41 5.48 14.97
CA GLU A 136 4.75 5.36 15.58
C GLU A 136 5.80 4.83 14.59
N ASP A 137 7.08 5.07 14.90
CA ASP A 137 8.25 4.53 14.18
C ASP A 137 8.27 4.83 12.67
N VAL A 138 7.94 6.05 12.29
CA VAL A 138 7.95 6.50 10.89
C VAL A 138 9.29 7.14 10.55
N ASP A 139 9.98 6.59 9.55
CA ASP A 139 11.25 7.15 9.04
C ASP A 139 11.04 8.29 8.04
N ALA A 140 9.92 8.29 7.28
CA ALA A 140 9.55 9.41 6.42
C ALA A 140 8.07 9.36 6.03
N PHE A 141 7.48 10.54 5.79
CA PHE A 141 6.17 10.70 5.18
C PHE A 141 6.31 11.18 3.74
N ILE A 142 5.58 10.56 2.82
CA ILE A 142 5.45 10.98 1.42
C ILE A 142 3.99 11.35 1.16
N PHE A 143 3.76 12.55 0.65
CA PHE A 143 2.45 13.11 0.37
C PHE A 143 2.23 13.32 -1.12
N ASP A 144 1.41 12.47 -1.74
CA ASP A 144 0.79 12.67 -3.07
C ASP A 144 -0.62 13.26 -2.86
N ALA A 145 -0.67 14.44 -2.26
CA ALA A 145 -1.89 14.99 -1.67
C ALA A 145 -2.53 16.15 -2.47
N PHE A 146 -1.92 16.57 -3.58
CA PHE A 146 -2.36 17.77 -4.31
C PHE A 146 -3.24 17.50 -5.53
N SER A 147 -3.59 16.25 -5.80
CA SER A 147 -4.41 15.89 -6.96
C SER A 147 -5.92 16.04 -6.75
N ASN A 148 -6.39 16.06 -5.50
CA ASN A 148 -7.83 16.14 -5.17
C ASN A 148 -8.31 17.50 -4.67
N PRO A 149 -7.53 18.30 -3.89
CA PRO A 149 -7.96 19.61 -3.42
C PRO A 149 -7.88 20.67 -4.52
N SER A 150 -8.64 21.74 -4.37
CA SER A 150 -8.42 22.99 -5.11
C SER A 150 -7.27 23.78 -4.48
N ALA A 151 -6.80 24.82 -5.17
CA ALA A 151 -5.75 25.71 -4.64
C ALA A 151 -6.18 26.37 -3.33
N GLU A 152 -7.45 26.80 -3.22
CA GLU A 152 -8.01 27.42 -2.02
C GLU A 152 -7.95 26.44 -0.83
N VAL A 153 -8.39 25.19 -1.01
CA VAL A 153 -8.35 24.14 0.03
C VAL A 153 -6.91 23.83 0.45
N ILE A 154 -5.95 23.89 -0.49
CA ILE A 154 -4.54 23.75 -0.13
C ILE A 154 -4.09 24.89 0.76
N HIS A 155 -4.38 26.16 0.36
CA HIS A 155 -4.00 27.33 1.13
C HIS A 155 -4.64 27.36 2.54
N GLU A 156 -5.88 26.91 2.65
CA GLU A 156 -6.59 26.90 3.93
C GLU A 156 -6.06 25.83 4.90
N ASN A 157 -5.69 24.64 4.39
CA ASN A 157 -5.45 23.46 5.22
C ASN A 157 -3.98 23.10 5.39
N PHE A 158 -3.09 23.53 4.49
CA PHE A 158 -1.73 23.02 4.40
C PHE A 158 -0.92 23.22 5.67
N ASP A 159 -0.87 24.45 6.18
CA ASP A 159 -0.08 24.81 7.35
C ASP A 159 -0.55 24.02 8.57
N ARG A 160 -1.87 24.00 8.82
CA ARG A 160 -2.45 23.28 9.93
C ARG A 160 -2.21 21.76 9.82
N PHE A 161 -2.30 21.21 8.61
CA PHE A 161 -2.02 19.79 8.35
C PHE A 161 -0.57 19.43 8.68
N VAL A 162 0.37 20.29 8.27
CA VAL A 162 1.81 20.11 8.54
C VAL A 162 2.11 20.25 10.03
N ASP A 163 1.57 21.27 10.69
CA ASP A 163 1.81 21.56 12.11
C ASP A 163 1.40 20.37 13.00
N ILE A 164 0.23 19.78 12.76
CA ILE A 164 -0.23 18.62 13.52
C ILE A 164 0.74 17.44 13.41
N ILE A 165 1.21 17.14 12.20
CA ILE A 165 2.16 16.04 12.00
C ILE A 165 3.50 16.39 12.61
N ARG A 166 3.94 17.63 12.48
CA ARG A 166 5.23 18.10 12.96
C ARG A 166 5.33 18.14 14.49
N GLU A 167 4.21 18.41 15.19
CA GLU A 167 4.14 18.30 16.66
C GLU A 167 4.50 16.88 17.14
N ALA A 168 4.03 15.84 16.48
CA ALA A 168 4.30 14.44 16.85
C ALA A 168 5.63 13.92 16.27
N HIS A 169 6.01 14.42 15.08
CA HIS A 169 7.17 13.97 14.32
C HIS A 169 8.09 15.15 13.98
N PRO A 170 8.78 15.77 14.97
CA PRO A 170 9.52 17.01 14.78
C PRO A 170 10.67 16.90 13.76
N GLU A 171 11.34 15.74 13.71
CA GLU A 171 12.52 15.52 12.87
C GLU A 171 12.25 14.63 11.65
N THR A 172 11.11 13.95 11.59
CA THR A 172 10.79 13.03 10.50
C THR A 172 10.61 13.77 9.17
N PRO A 173 11.29 13.38 8.08
CA PRO A 173 11.11 14.00 6.77
C PRO A 173 9.67 13.98 6.29
N LEU A 174 9.16 15.14 5.87
CA LEU A 174 7.87 15.32 5.19
C LEU A 174 8.15 15.66 3.73
N ILE A 175 7.85 14.76 2.81
CA ILE A 175 8.14 14.88 1.38
C ILE A 175 6.84 15.10 0.64
N PHE A 176 6.65 16.28 0.06
CA PHE A 176 5.48 16.61 -0.75
C PHE A 176 5.78 16.43 -2.22
N MET A 177 5.04 15.54 -2.87
CA MET A 177 5.17 15.27 -4.30
C MET A 177 4.31 16.25 -5.10
N GLN A 178 4.90 16.79 -6.17
CA GLN A 178 4.11 17.54 -7.14
C GLN A 178 3.16 16.59 -7.87
N THR A 179 1.89 17.00 -7.97
CA THR A 179 0.89 16.25 -8.73
C THR A 179 1.22 16.23 -10.21
N GLU A 180 1.09 15.08 -10.85
CA GLU A 180 1.22 14.96 -12.30
C GLU A 180 0.24 15.90 -13.03
N ARG A 181 0.74 16.61 -14.04
CA ARG A 181 -0.08 17.47 -14.88
C ARG A 181 -1.06 16.62 -15.67
N ARG A 182 -2.35 16.81 -15.42
CA ARG A 182 -3.42 16.21 -16.21
C ARG A 182 -3.74 17.12 -17.39
N GLU A 183 -3.50 16.65 -18.62
CA GLU A 183 -3.76 17.42 -19.86
C GLU A 183 -5.21 17.90 -19.99
N SER A 184 -6.17 17.23 -19.33
CA SER A 184 -7.59 17.57 -19.33
C SER A 184 -8.00 18.68 -18.35
N ARG A 185 -7.06 19.26 -17.59
CA ARG A 185 -7.31 20.36 -16.64
C ARG A 185 -6.52 21.61 -17.05
N ASN A 186 -6.87 22.16 -18.21
CA ASN A 186 -6.48 23.51 -18.61
C ASN A 186 -7.50 24.50 -18.08
#